data_1726702f64f5a00039f4e72935a9c26c
#
_entry.id   1726702f64f5a00039f4e72935a9c26c
#
_cell.length_a   1.000
_cell.length_b   1.000
_cell.length_c   1.000
_cell.angle_alpha   90.00
_cell.angle_beta   90.00
_cell.angle_gamma   90.00
#
_symmetry.space_group_name_H-M   'P 1'
#
loop_
_entity.id
_entity.type
_entity.pdbx_description
1 polymer ?
#
loop_
_entity_poly.entity_id
_entity_poly.type
_entity_poly.pdbx_seq_one_letter_code
_entity_poly.pdbx_strand_id
1 'polypeptide(L)'
;MCHPARHRAPSIFILPCQDSWLFFSESVMKTVCDNTNKNGERRKAQGKKTNWFPVSVQEMYRYLSLVIYMGLLRANNMATYWSRNRLYKLAFTESVMPRRRFEVITWTLHMSDPAEDAYNDQKRGCHGYDRLFQLRPLLDEIFVACKAFYHPHQALSIDERMVASKNHIGLKQYMKAKPTKWGFKLFVLADSRNGYTCDFNIYQGKLFTATGKGLSFDAVVDLLDVAHLGTGYHIYVDNLYTSAALFRHLHQLHYGACGTIRQNHLGFPHAKNGLPKRAHRGAIRWLRDGPLLYTKWMDTREVTMCSTIHKVYSGDSVQRRVQNRDGTWTTQRIPIPAPVKAYNRCMGGVDLSDSLLKLYNVTQKTQKCFLLYKEMSLAKGGKPLTQRQFKEELCLLLADCGRAAAPEEPTTSRGTEAAALGEASATEEVECNPITIVDTSLTESHLKATEGRKYCVLCAQDKKRNKTIWKCESCNVPLCLTADRNCYRAWHKNKKGQGAP
;
A
#
# COMPACT_ATOMS: atom_id res chain seq x y z
N MET A 1 13.84 -19.90 -24.62
CA MET A 1 12.98 -19.63 -23.43
C MET A 1 13.87 -19.80 -22.21
N CYS A 2 14.49 -18.70 -21.75
CA CYS A 2 15.34 -18.74 -20.55
C CYS A 2 14.43 -18.45 -19.36
N HIS A 3 14.29 -19.42 -18.45
CA HIS A 3 13.70 -19.18 -17.14
C HIS A 3 14.62 -18.24 -16.36
N PRO A 4 14.11 -17.21 -15.67
CA PRO A 4 14.92 -16.43 -14.75
C PRO A 4 15.44 -17.34 -13.63
N ALA A 5 16.75 -17.37 -13.44
CA ALA A 5 17.39 -18.13 -12.41
C ALA A 5 16.84 -17.72 -11.04
N ARG A 6 16.18 -18.66 -10.35
CA ARG A 6 15.77 -18.48 -8.96
C ARG A 6 17.00 -18.51 -8.07
N HIS A 7 17.57 -17.36 -7.77
CA HIS A 7 18.50 -17.27 -6.66
C HIS A 7 17.73 -17.55 -5.36
N ARG A 8 18.01 -18.68 -4.73
CA ARG A 8 17.57 -18.99 -3.36
C ARG A 8 18.20 -17.95 -2.42
N ALA A 9 17.38 -17.07 -1.87
CA ALA A 9 17.79 -16.26 -0.73
C ALA A 9 18.19 -17.17 0.45
N PRO A 10 19.22 -16.80 1.23
CA PRO A 10 19.64 -17.58 2.39
C PRO A 10 18.50 -17.74 3.39
N SER A 11 18.44 -18.93 4.01
CA SER A 11 17.42 -19.31 5.00
C SER A 11 17.64 -18.53 6.30
N ILE A 12 17.15 -17.30 6.36
CA ILE A 12 17.12 -16.53 7.60
C ILE A 12 15.73 -16.68 8.20
N PHE A 13 15.67 -17.16 9.44
CA PHE A 13 14.45 -17.15 10.27
C PHE A 13 14.05 -15.69 10.49
N ILE A 14 12.96 -15.24 9.88
CA ILE A 14 12.55 -13.84 9.93
C ILE A 14 11.32 -13.73 10.81
N LEU A 15 11.51 -13.19 12.03
CA LEU A 15 10.45 -12.64 12.86
C LEU A 15 9.99 -11.31 12.23
N PRO A 16 8.75 -10.83 12.46
CA PRO A 16 8.28 -9.52 11.98
C PRO A 16 9.23 -8.36 12.28
N CYS A 17 10.08 -8.51 13.29
CA CYS A 17 11.12 -7.57 13.71
C CYS A 17 12.26 -7.41 12.72
N GLN A 18 12.74 -8.50 12.09
CA GLN A 18 13.94 -8.46 11.25
C GLN A 18 13.68 -7.78 9.91
N ASP A 19 12.45 -7.91 9.37
CA ASP A 19 12.06 -7.29 8.09
C ASP A 19 11.91 -5.77 8.18
N SER A 20 11.57 -5.23 9.35
CA SER A 20 11.44 -3.78 9.53
C SER A 20 12.78 -3.06 9.59
N TRP A 21 13.85 -3.71 10.05
CA TRP A 21 15.21 -3.17 10.06
C TRP A 21 15.77 -2.98 8.64
N LEU A 22 15.25 -3.72 7.64
CA LEU A 22 15.66 -3.59 6.24
C LEU A 22 15.38 -2.19 5.65
N PHE A 23 14.32 -1.51 6.12
CA PHE A 23 13.94 -0.17 5.65
C PHE A 23 14.24 0.95 6.67
N PHE A 24 14.65 0.59 7.90
CA PHE A 24 15.01 1.50 8.98
C PHE A 24 16.35 1.05 9.58
N SER A 25 17.36 0.86 8.71
CA SER A 25 18.68 0.38 9.15
C SER A 25 19.27 1.30 10.21
N GLU A 26 20.09 0.73 11.10
CA GLU A 26 20.72 1.52 12.16
C GLU A 26 21.62 2.61 11.61
N SER A 27 22.30 2.36 10.48
CA SER A 27 23.15 3.37 9.81
C SER A 27 22.35 4.58 9.37
N VAL A 28 21.17 4.37 8.74
CA VAL A 28 20.28 5.47 8.34
C VAL A 28 19.72 6.20 9.54
N MET A 29 19.29 5.46 10.55
CA MET A 29 18.76 6.08 11.77
C MET A 29 19.82 6.90 12.48
N LYS A 30 21.08 6.45 12.50
CA LYS A 30 22.22 7.21 13.03
C LYS A 30 22.43 8.49 12.22
N THR A 31 22.46 8.42 10.89
CA THR A 31 22.60 9.60 10.02
C THR A 31 21.48 10.61 10.26
N VAL A 32 20.23 10.15 10.36
CA VAL A 32 19.08 11.03 10.66
C VAL A 32 19.19 11.64 12.06
N CYS A 33 19.66 10.89 13.06
CA CYS A 33 19.88 11.42 14.41
C CYS A 33 20.97 12.47 14.41
N ASP A 34 22.13 12.20 13.80
CA ASP A 34 23.28 13.10 13.76
C ASP A 34 22.89 14.42 13.07
N ASN A 35 22.22 14.37 11.92
CA ASN A 35 21.76 15.55 11.20
C ASN A 35 20.66 16.31 11.96
N THR A 36 19.75 15.58 12.61
CA THR A 36 18.74 16.20 13.49
C THR A 36 19.38 16.90 14.67
N ASN A 37 20.41 16.31 15.27
CA ASN A 37 21.16 16.92 16.37
C ASN A 37 21.89 18.19 15.92
N LYS A 38 22.61 18.14 14.80
CA LYS A 38 23.21 19.33 14.18
C LYS A 38 22.18 20.45 13.95
N ASN A 39 21.02 20.10 13.40
CA ASN A 39 19.95 21.08 13.20
C ASN A 39 19.38 21.62 14.51
N GLY A 40 19.27 20.79 15.53
CA GLY A 40 18.83 21.19 16.87
C GLY A 40 19.77 22.25 17.51
N GLU A 41 21.07 22.00 17.46
CA GLU A 41 22.08 22.96 17.96
C GLU A 41 22.08 24.23 17.12
N ARG A 42 22.00 24.17 15.80
CA ARG A 42 21.87 25.34 14.93
C ARG A 42 20.67 26.21 15.32
N ARG A 43 19.48 25.59 15.53
CA ARG A 43 18.27 26.30 15.93
C ARG A 43 18.39 26.93 17.32
N LYS A 44 19.09 26.28 18.26
CA LYS A 44 19.38 26.79 19.59
C LYS A 44 20.29 28.00 19.49
N ALA A 45 21.37 27.93 18.69
CA ALA A 45 22.28 29.06 18.43
C ALA A 45 21.56 30.26 17.79
N GLN A 46 20.52 30.03 16.98
CA GLN A 46 19.63 31.05 16.40
C GLN A 46 18.63 31.67 17.40
N GLY A 47 18.71 31.35 18.68
CA GLY A 47 17.81 31.87 19.72
C GLY A 47 16.41 31.29 19.72
N LYS A 48 16.17 30.17 19.03
CA LYS A 48 14.88 29.48 19.12
C LYS A 48 14.72 28.90 20.52
N LYS A 49 13.71 29.36 21.26
CA LYS A 49 13.37 28.90 22.62
C LYS A 49 12.83 27.47 22.64
N THR A 50 13.62 26.51 22.18
CA THR A 50 13.28 25.06 22.26
C THR A 50 14.26 24.42 23.25
N ASN A 51 13.72 23.70 24.24
CA ASN A 51 14.55 22.90 25.15
C ASN A 51 15.09 21.69 24.37
N TRP A 52 16.09 21.93 23.51
CA TRP A 52 16.74 20.93 22.72
C TRP A 52 17.81 20.19 23.53
N PHE A 53 17.78 18.88 23.48
CA PHE A 53 18.88 18.00 23.85
C PHE A 53 19.00 16.88 22.79
N PRO A 54 20.20 16.36 22.56
CA PRO A 54 20.44 15.39 21.49
C PRO A 54 19.50 14.20 21.54
N VAL A 55 19.06 13.73 20.37
CA VAL A 55 18.25 12.53 20.20
C VAL A 55 19.16 11.32 19.92
N SER A 56 18.93 10.22 20.61
CA SER A 56 19.61 8.95 20.34
C SER A 56 18.88 8.15 19.27
N VAL A 57 19.56 7.12 18.71
CA VAL A 57 18.95 6.19 17.74
C VAL A 57 17.75 5.47 18.35
N GLN A 58 17.86 5.03 19.61
CA GLN A 58 16.78 4.35 20.33
C GLN A 58 15.57 5.28 20.53
N GLU A 59 15.83 6.55 20.86
CA GLU A 59 14.75 7.53 21.00
C GLU A 59 14.09 7.84 19.65
N MET A 60 14.84 7.84 18.55
CA MET A 60 14.30 8.03 17.22
C MET A 60 13.43 6.84 16.79
N TYR A 61 13.76 5.61 17.15
CA TYR A 61 12.86 4.47 16.94
C TYR A 61 11.56 4.61 17.73
N ARG A 62 11.61 5.05 18.99
CA ARG A 62 10.42 5.36 19.78
C ARG A 62 9.57 6.46 19.15
N TYR A 63 10.21 7.50 18.62
CA TYR A 63 9.52 8.53 17.83
C TYR A 63 8.82 7.94 16.60
N LEU A 64 9.48 7.07 15.82
CA LEU A 64 8.87 6.38 14.68
C LEU A 64 7.71 5.47 15.09
N SER A 65 7.81 4.78 16.22
CA SER A 65 6.71 3.99 16.78
C SER A 65 5.46 4.85 16.93
N LEU A 66 5.57 6.03 17.52
CA LEU A 66 4.45 6.97 17.69
C LEU A 66 3.91 7.47 16.35
N VAL A 67 4.77 7.76 15.37
CA VAL A 67 4.35 8.15 14.02
C VAL A 67 3.54 7.03 13.35
N ILE A 68 3.95 5.77 13.51
CA ILE A 68 3.23 4.61 12.99
C ILE A 68 1.89 4.44 13.74
N TYR A 69 1.90 4.55 15.06
CA TYR A 69 0.70 4.47 15.89
C TYR A 69 -0.34 5.53 15.53
N MET A 70 0.07 6.77 15.25
CA MET A 70 -0.82 7.83 14.78
C MET A 70 -1.45 7.54 13.39
N GLY A 71 -0.83 6.68 12.62
CA GLY A 71 -1.40 6.19 11.37
C GLY A 71 -2.43 5.06 11.57
N LEU A 72 -2.32 4.28 12.64
CA LEU A 72 -3.29 3.26 13.04
C LEU A 72 -4.52 3.88 13.70
N LEU A 73 -4.28 4.78 14.64
CA LEU A 73 -5.31 5.54 15.36
C LEU A 73 -5.28 7.00 14.93
N ARG A 74 -6.32 7.47 14.27
CA ARG A 74 -6.41 8.84 13.76
C ARG A 74 -7.19 9.71 14.74
N ALA A 75 -6.49 10.56 15.46
CA ALA A 75 -7.11 11.64 16.23
C ALA A 75 -7.12 12.95 15.41
N ASN A 76 -8.15 13.75 15.59
CA ASN A 76 -8.32 15.02 14.86
C ASN A 76 -7.30 16.08 15.29
N ASN A 77 -6.76 15.96 16.50
CA ASN A 77 -5.81 16.89 17.08
C ASN A 77 -4.64 16.13 17.71
N MET A 78 -3.42 16.65 17.53
CA MET A 78 -2.20 16.13 18.15
C MET A 78 -2.31 16.02 19.68
N ALA A 79 -2.95 17.00 20.34
CA ALA A 79 -3.14 16.99 21.78
C ALA A 79 -3.93 15.78 22.29
N THR A 80 -4.82 15.21 21.47
CA THR A 80 -5.65 14.07 21.84
C THR A 80 -4.83 12.82 22.13
N TYR A 81 -3.69 12.64 21.46
CA TYR A 81 -2.82 11.46 21.68
C TYR A 81 -2.21 11.41 23.08
N TRP A 82 -2.10 12.55 23.77
CA TRP A 82 -1.63 12.66 25.16
C TRP A 82 -2.70 13.23 26.08
N SER A 83 -3.98 13.01 25.73
CA SER A 83 -5.09 13.50 26.56
C SER A 83 -5.17 12.72 27.88
N ARG A 84 -5.23 13.44 28.99
CA ARG A 84 -5.52 12.88 30.32
C ARG A 84 -7.01 12.66 30.57
N ASN A 85 -7.86 13.17 29.66
CA ASN A 85 -9.30 12.97 29.76
C ASN A 85 -9.63 11.47 29.59
N ARG A 86 -10.39 10.92 30.54
CA ARG A 86 -10.77 9.49 30.56
C ARG A 86 -11.37 8.99 29.24
N LEU A 87 -12.09 9.86 28.50
CA LEU A 87 -12.73 9.51 27.22
C LEU A 87 -11.71 9.32 26.08
N TYR A 88 -10.55 9.97 26.16
CA TYR A 88 -9.56 10.02 25.07
C TYR A 88 -8.18 9.54 25.49
N LYS A 89 -8.06 8.96 26.70
CA LYS A 89 -6.77 8.51 27.24
C LYS A 89 -6.20 7.37 26.40
N LEU A 90 -5.03 7.59 25.81
CA LEU A 90 -4.26 6.61 25.05
C LEU A 90 -2.98 6.30 25.84
N ALA A 91 -3.00 5.21 26.60
CA ALA A 91 -1.88 4.83 27.49
C ALA A 91 -0.57 4.62 26.72
N PHE A 92 -0.63 4.12 25.48
CA PHE A 92 0.56 3.82 24.68
C PHE A 92 1.44 5.06 24.42
N THR A 93 0.86 6.19 24.03
CA THR A 93 1.63 7.39 23.70
C THR A 93 2.39 7.97 24.90
N GLU A 94 1.74 7.99 26.08
CA GLU A 94 2.38 8.44 27.33
C GLU A 94 3.52 7.51 27.76
N SER A 95 3.37 6.19 27.54
CA SER A 95 4.39 5.20 27.92
C SER A 95 5.64 5.26 27.04
N VAL A 96 5.51 5.72 25.77
CA VAL A 96 6.61 5.75 24.81
C VAL A 96 7.41 7.04 24.91
N MET A 97 6.76 8.22 24.91
CA MET A 97 7.44 9.52 24.91
C MET A 97 6.51 10.65 25.37
N PRO A 98 7.00 11.64 26.14
CA PRO A 98 6.24 12.84 26.47
C PRO A 98 5.89 13.67 25.22
N ARG A 99 4.67 14.25 25.17
CA ARG A 99 4.20 15.07 24.05
C ARG A 99 5.20 16.15 23.63
N ARG A 100 5.71 16.92 24.58
CA ARG A 100 6.64 18.02 24.28
C ARG A 100 7.91 17.53 23.59
N ARG A 101 8.43 16.37 23.99
CA ARG A 101 9.61 15.77 23.35
C ARG A 101 9.30 15.34 21.91
N PHE A 102 8.16 14.70 21.70
CA PHE A 102 7.68 14.33 20.36
C PHE A 102 7.56 15.55 19.43
N GLU A 103 6.95 16.63 19.92
CA GLU A 103 6.81 17.88 19.16
C GLU A 103 8.17 18.51 18.84
N VAL A 104 9.08 18.57 19.81
CA VAL A 104 10.43 19.13 19.62
C VAL A 104 11.23 18.33 18.59
N ILE A 105 11.19 16.98 18.65
CA ILE A 105 11.82 16.13 17.63
C ILE A 105 11.17 16.40 16.27
N THR A 106 9.84 16.45 16.18
CA THR A 106 9.11 16.69 14.93
C THR A 106 9.53 18.01 14.26
N TRP A 107 9.70 19.09 15.05
CA TRP A 107 10.09 20.40 14.51
C TRP A 107 11.58 20.52 14.17
N THR A 108 12.40 19.65 14.74
CA THR A 108 13.85 19.67 14.57
C THR A 108 14.34 18.61 13.58
N LEU A 109 13.51 17.61 13.29
CA LEU A 109 13.83 16.50 12.39
C LEU A 109 14.43 17.00 11.08
N HIS A 110 15.62 16.50 10.75
CA HIS A 110 16.38 16.89 9.59
C HIS A 110 17.17 15.68 9.05
N MET A 111 17.13 15.46 7.74
CA MET A 111 17.68 14.23 7.16
C MET A 111 19.05 14.42 6.53
N SER A 112 19.33 15.61 5.95
CA SER A 112 20.63 16.00 5.38
C SER A 112 21.48 16.74 6.38
N ASP A 113 22.77 16.94 6.07
CA ASP A 113 23.63 17.82 6.87
C ASP A 113 23.22 19.27 6.67
N PRO A 114 22.91 20.02 7.74
CA PRO A 114 22.53 21.42 7.63
C PRO A 114 23.59 22.34 7.03
N ALA A 115 24.88 21.97 7.10
CA ALA A 115 25.97 22.72 6.45
C ALA A 115 25.97 22.51 4.93
N GLU A 116 25.73 21.27 4.50
CA GLU A 116 25.65 20.93 3.09
C GLU A 116 24.38 21.47 2.42
N ASP A 117 23.28 21.63 3.17
CA ASP A 117 22.07 22.29 2.68
C ASP A 117 22.38 23.73 2.20
N ALA A 118 23.15 24.50 2.99
CA ALA A 118 23.54 25.86 2.63
C ALA A 118 24.37 25.89 1.35
N TYR A 119 25.25 24.90 1.14
CA TYR A 119 26.04 24.76 -0.09
C TYR A 119 25.17 24.41 -1.28
N ASN A 120 24.21 23.48 -1.10
CA ASN A 120 23.24 23.15 -2.16
C ASN A 120 22.36 24.36 -2.51
N ASP A 121 21.93 25.14 -1.51
CA ASP A 121 21.09 26.33 -1.72
C ASP A 121 21.82 27.46 -2.48
N GLN A 122 23.12 27.57 -2.36
CA GLN A 122 23.93 28.49 -3.16
C GLN A 122 23.92 28.17 -4.66
N LYS A 123 23.67 26.90 -5.02
CA LYS A 123 23.56 26.44 -6.41
C LYS A 123 22.18 26.68 -7.00
N ARG A 124 21.26 27.31 -6.28
CA ARG A 124 19.87 27.54 -6.74
C ARG A 124 19.85 28.32 -8.05
N GLY A 125 19.24 27.73 -9.07
CA GLY A 125 19.21 28.27 -10.44
C GLY A 125 20.35 27.82 -11.34
N CYS A 126 21.35 27.11 -10.83
CA CYS A 126 22.46 26.55 -11.59
C CYS A 126 22.32 25.05 -11.81
N HIS A 127 23.07 24.52 -12.77
CA HIS A 127 23.24 23.08 -12.96
C HIS A 127 23.91 22.49 -11.70
N GLY A 128 23.32 21.42 -11.12
CA GLY A 128 23.82 20.79 -9.90
C GLY A 128 23.07 21.20 -8.62
N TYR A 129 22.04 22.07 -8.71
CA TYR A 129 21.10 22.28 -7.62
C TYR A 129 20.14 21.09 -7.47
N ASP A 130 20.20 20.39 -6.37
CA ASP A 130 19.26 19.30 -6.08
C ASP A 130 18.09 19.78 -5.21
N ARG A 131 16.91 19.81 -5.79
CA ARG A 131 15.67 20.21 -5.09
C ARG A 131 15.21 19.21 -4.03
N LEU A 132 15.72 17.99 -4.05
CA LEU A 132 15.42 16.90 -3.11
C LEU A 132 16.57 16.66 -2.12
N PHE A 133 17.61 17.49 -2.13
CA PHE A 133 18.84 17.31 -1.36
C PHE A 133 18.55 16.93 0.10
N GLN A 134 17.67 17.67 0.75
CA GLN A 134 17.30 17.42 2.14
C GLN A 134 16.64 16.05 2.40
N LEU A 135 16.13 15.40 1.37
CA LEU A 135 15.50 14.09 1.46
C LEU A 135 16.40 12.95 0.94
N ARG A 136 17.52 13.28 0.28
CA ARG A 136 18.40 12.29 -0.38
C ARG A 136 18.82 11.16 0.55
N PRO A 137 19.34 11.39 1.77
CA PRO A 137 19.80 10.30 2.62
C PRO A 137 18.72 9.24 2.88
N LEU A 138 17.45 9.69 3.01
CA LEU A 138 16.32 8.80 3.20
C LEU A 138 15.84 8.17 1.90
N LEU A 139 15.84 8.91 0.79
CA LEU A 139 15.38 8.42 -0.52
C LEU A 139 16.31 7.34 -1.06
N ASP A 140 17.62 7.57 -1.00
CA ASP A 140 18.62 6.65 -1.54
C ASP A 140 18.55 5.30 -0.81
N GLU A 141 18.38 5.30 0.50
CA GLU A 141 18.15 4.08 1.26
C GLU A 141 16.84 3.38 0.88
N ILE A 142 15.77 4.15 0.65
CA ILE A 142 14.51 3.56 0.19
C ILE A 142 14.70 2.90 -1.17
N PHE A 143 15.43 3.52 -2.10
CA PHE A 143 15.70 2.95 -3.42
C PHE A 143 16.52 1.68 -3.31
N VAL A 144 17.61 1.70 -2.52
CA VAL A 144 18.44 0.52 -2.28
C VAL A 144 17.60 -0.62 -1.67
N ALA A 145 16.88 -0.34 -0.59
CA ALA A 145 16.06 -1.35 0.07
C ALA A 145 14.94 -1.91 -0.85
N CYS A 146 14.34 -1.09 -1.69
CA CYS A 146 13.31 -1.54 -2.64
C CYS A 146 13.84 -2.58 -3.61
N LYS A 147 15.09 -2.38 -4.06
CA LYS A 147 15.75 -3.24 -5.03
C LYS A 147 16.39 -4.47 -4.36
N ALA A 148 17.01 -4.29 -3.20
CA ALA A 148 17.77 -5.35 -2.55
C ALA A 148 16.92 -6.52 -2.04
N PHE A 149 15.70 -6.24 -1.55
CA PHE A 149 14.91 -7.23 -0.81
C PHE A 149 13.70 -7.78 -1.56
N TYR A 150 13.39 -7.25 -2.73
CA TYR A 150 12.24 -7.70 -3.49
C TYR A 150 12.55 -7.79 -4.99
N HIS A 151 12.38 -8.98 -5.55
CA HIS A 151 12.41 -9.19 -6.99
C HIS A 151 10.98 -9.33 -7.51
N PRO A 152 10.52 -8.42 -8.40
CA PRO A 152 9.12 -8.37 -8.78
C PRO A 152 8.70 -9.53 -9.69
N HIS A 153 7.40 -9.78 -9.75
CA HIS A 153 6.81 -10.69 -10.71
C HIS A 153 6.88 -10.10 -12.13
N GLN A 154 6.70 -10.94 -13.13
CA GLN A 154 6.85 -10.59 -14.55
C GLN A 154 6.01 -9.38 -15.00
N ALA A 155 4.80 -9.20 -14.46
CA ALA A 155 3.90 -8.12 -14.84
C ALA A 155 4.11 -6.90 -13.94
N LEU A 156 4.51 -5.78 -14.54
CA LEU A 156 4.75 -4.52 -13.87
C LEU A 156 3.86 -3.42 -14.45
N SER A 157 3.40 -2.50 -13.63
CA SER A 157 2.63 -1.34 -14.06
C SER A 157 3.33 -0.03 -13.72
N ILE A 158 3.23 0.95 -14.62
CA ILE A 158 3.73 2.31 -14.40
C ILE A 158 2.57 3.28 -14.49
N ASP A 159 2.42 4.10 -13.45
CA ASP A 159 1.42 5.18 -13.38
C ASP A 159 1.88 6.29 -12.43
N GLU A 160 1.11 7.40 -12.38
CA GLU A 160 1.38 8.51 -11.46
C GLU A 160 0.72 8.29 -10.10
N ARG A 161 1.49 8.62 -9.06
CA ARG A 161 1.01 8.76 -7.69
C ARG A 161 1.07 10.20 -7.24
N MET A 162 0.03 10.63 -6.51
CA MET A 162 0.01 11.93 -5.85
C MET A 162 0.16 11.78 -4.34
N VAL A 163 1.22 12.37 -3.79
CA VAL A 163 1.43 12.45 -2.34
C VAL A 163 0.97 13.82 -1.86
N ALA A 164 -0.11 13.85 -1.07
CA ALA A 164 -0.73 15.08 -0.61
C ALA A 164 0.28 15.97 0.16
N SER A 165 0.33 17.25 -0.17
CA SER A 165 1.10 18.25 0.58
C SER A 165 0.32 19.55 0.68
N LYS A 166 0.26 20.10 1.91
CA LYS A 166 -0.29 21.44 2.18
C LYS A 166 0.76 22.53 2.04
N ASN A 167 2.05 22.18 2.05
CA ASN A 167 3.15 23.13 2.00
C ASN A 167 3.19 23.92 0.67
N HIS A 168 3.62 25.15 0.74
CA HIS A 168 3.86 26.01 -0.42
C HIS A 168 5.31 25.80 -0.91
N ILE A 169 5.53 24.70 -1.64
CA ILE A 169 6.84 24.33 -2.18
C ILE A 169 6.73 24.24 -3.70
N GLY A 170 7.74 24.71 -4.42
CA GLY A 170 7.77 24.74 -5.89
C GLY A 170 7.73 23.37 -6.59
N LEU A 171 7.87 22.28 -5.83
CA LEU A 171 7.70 20.89 -6.33
C LEU A 171 6.23 20.43 -6.36
N LYS A 172 5.34 21.19 -5.73
CA LYS A 172 3.92 20.83 -5.63
C LYS A 172 3.22 20.97 -6.98
N GLN A 173 2.52 19.94 -7.39
CA GLN A 173 1.81 19.85 -8.65
C GLN A 173 0.29 19.77 -8.43
N TYR A 174 -0.46 20.20 -9.44
CA TYR A 174 -1.91 20.07 -9.48
C TYR A 174 -2.34 19.05 -10.55
N MET A 175 -3.10 18.04 -10.16
CA MET A 175 -3.66 17.05 -11.07
C MET A 175 -5.18 16.93 -10.88
N LYS A 176 -5.94 17.49 -11.80
CA LYS A 176 -7.42 17.57 -11.74
C LYS A 176 -8.08 16.18 -11.64
N ALA A 177 -7.53 15.19 -12.34
CA ALA A 177 -8.12 13.86 -12.49
C ALA A 177 -7.82 12.90 -11.30
N LYS A 178 -6.82 13.19 -10.47
CA LYS A 178 -6.48 12.32 -9.34
C LYS A 178 -7.27 12.72 -8.08
N PRO A 179 -7.63 11.76 -7.20
CA PRO A 179 -8.33 12.05 -5.93
C PRO A 179 -7.59 13.07 -5.05
N THR A 180 -6.26 12.96 -4.99
CA THR A 180 -5.38 13.94 -4.37
C THR A 180 -4.95 14.94 -5.43
N LYS A 181 -5.62 16.11 -5.47
CA LYS A 181 -5.41 17.12 -6.52
C LYS A 181 -4.10 17.89 -6.37
N TRP A 182 -3.67 18.19 -5.13
CA TRP A 182 -2.48 18.96 -4.83
C TRP A 182 -1.46 18.14 -4.05
N GLY A 183 -0.24 18.06 -4.52
CA GLY A 183 0.82 17.33 -3.85
C GLY A 183 2.07 17.11 -4.70
N PHE A 184 2.94 16.22 -4.26
CA PHE A 184 4.08 15.78 -5.05
C PHE A 184 3.61 14.72 -6.05
N LYS A 185 4.00 14.91 -7.33
CA LYS A 185 3.77 13.92 -8.38
C LYS A 185 4.94 12.96 -8.42
N LEU A 186 4.65 11.67 -8.31
CA LEU A 186 5.61 10.60 -8.48
C LEU A 186 5.25 9.78 -9.72
N PHE A 187 6.25 9.36 -10.48
CA PHE A 187 6.15 8.26 -11.42
C PHE A 187 6.53 6.98 -10.67
N VAL A 188 5.74 5.95 -10.76
CA VAL A 188 5.85 4.76 -9.91
C VAL A 188 5.85 3.50 -10.74
N LEU A 189 6.83 2.64 -10.53
CA LEU A 189 6.88 1.26 -11.00
C LEU A 189 6.38 0.34 -9.89
N ALA A 190 5.31 -0.40 -10.15
CA ALA A 190 4.73 -1.31 -9.17
C ALA A 190 4.53 -2.71 -9.74
N ASP A 191 4.71 -3.73 -8.91
CA ASP A 191 4.33 -5.09 -9.21
C ASP A 191 2.80 -5.20 -9.33
N SER A 192 2.33 -5.69 -10.46
CA SER A 192 0.90 -5.79 -10.78
C SER A 192 0.15 -6.78 -9.89
N ARG A 193 0.85 -7.73 -9.28
CA ARG A 193 0.25 -8.81 -8.49
C ARG A 193 -0.11 -8.36 -7.07
N ASN A 194 0.78 -7.63 -6.41
CA ASN A 194 0.63 -7.29 -4.99
C ASN A 194 0.74 -5.79 -4.68
N GLY A 195 1.02 -4.96 -5.70
CA GLY A 195 1.16 -3.50 -5.53
C GLY A 195 2.46 -3.07 -4.84
N TYR A 196 3.49 -3.96 -4.76
CA TYR A 196 4.78 -3.54 -4.25
C TYR A 196 5.39 -2.46 -5.14
N THR A 197 5.80 -1.35 -4.56
CA THR A 197 6.47 -0.27 -5.28
C THR A 197 7.94 -0.64 -5.48
N CYS A 198 8.31 -1.06 -6.68
CA CYS A 198 9.67 -1.49 -7.03
C CYS A 198 10.61 -0.29 -7.13
N ASP A 199 10.15 0.77 -7.81
CA ASP A 199 10.89 2.01 -7.97
C ASP A 199 9.93 3.20 -8.12
N PHE A 200 10.44 4.43 -7.93
CA PHE A 200 9.67 5.64 -8.16
C PHE A 200 10.56 6.86 -8.36
N ASN A 201 10.12 7.81 -9.19
CA ASN A 201 10.78 9.10 -9.39
C ASN A 201 9.88 10.24 -8.97
N ILE A 202 10.42 11.21 -8.22
CA ILE A 202 9.69 12.42 -7.81
C ILE A 202 9.84 13.45 -8.94
N TYR A 203 8.72 13.89 -9.50
CA TYR A 203 8.72 14.91 -10.53
C TYR A 203 9.18 16.27 -10.01
N GLN A 204 10.27 16.79 -10.56
CA GLN A 204 10.91 18.03 -10.14
C GLN A 204 10.69 19.20 -11.13
N GLY A 205 9.86 19.05 -12.13
CA GLY A 205 9.67 20.00 -13.22
C GLY A 205 10.33 19.52 -14.52
N LYS A 206 10.67 20.43 -15.41
CA LYS A 206 11.41 20.09 -16.63
C LYS A 206 12.79 19.53 -16.27
N LEU A 207 13.02 18.26 -16.60
CA LEU A 207 14.31 17.62 -16.38
C LEU A 207 15.32 18.16 -17.38
N PHE A 208 16.51 18.52 -16.90
CA PHE A 208 17.62 18.98 -17.74
C PHE A 208 18.22 17.84 -18.61
N THR A 209 17.88 16.60 -18.31
CA THR A 209 18.39 15.38 -18.98
C THR A 209 17.40 14.78 -19.97
N ALA A 210 16.48 15.58 -20.50
CA ALA A 210 15.49 15.09 -21.46
C ALA A 210 16.19 14.51 -22.71
N THR A 211 15.86 13.26 -23.05
CA THR A 211 16.36 12.58 -24.28
C THR A 211 15.82 13.20 -25.56
N GLY A 212 14.97 14.20 -25.48
CA GLY A 212 14.23 14.80 -26.58
C GLY A 212 13.02 13.98 -27.05
N LYS A 213 12.79 12.78 -26.47
CA LYS A 213 11.67 11.90 -26.82
C LYS A 213 10.40 12.18 -25.99
N GLY A 214 10.49 13.09 -25.03
CA GLY A 214 9.38 13.56 -24.20
C GLY A 214 9.35 12.96 -22.81
N LEU A 215 8.74 13.71 -21.87
CA LEU A 215 8.70 13.38 -20.44
C LEU A 215 8.14 11.97 -20.15
N SER A 216 7.11 11.56 -20.87
CA SER A 216 6.48 10.25 -20.66
C SER A 216 7.40 9.10 -21.06
N PHE A 217 8.22 9.29 -22.09
CA PHE A 217 9.23 8.32 -22.51
C PHE A 217 10.34 8.22 -21.44
N ASP A 218 10.90 9.37 -21.06
CA ASP A 218 12.01 9.45 -20.12
C ASP A 218 11.59 8.89 -18.76
N ALA A 219 10.39 9.22 -18.27
CA ALA A 219 9.88 8.73 -17.00
C ALA A 219 9.73 7.20 -16.92
N VAL A 220 9.41 6.53 -18.05
CA VAL A 220 9.35 5.07 -18.10
C VAL A 220 10.74 4.46 -18.13
N VAL A 221 11.64 5.01 -18.95
CA VAL A 221 13.01 4.47 -19.10
C VAL A 221 13.80 4.64 -17.80
N ASP A 222 13.66 5.77 -17.11
CA ASP A 222 14.32 6.04 -15.83
C ASP A 222 13.89 5.09 -14.71
N LEU A 223 12.68 4.53 -14.79
CA LEU A 223 12.17 3.55 -13.80
C LEU A 223 12.60 2.11 -14.08
N LEU A 224 13.10 1.84 -15.30
CA LEU A 224 13.47 0.50 -15.73
C LEU A 224 14.99 0.30 -15.67
N ASP A 225 15.47 0.01 -14.47
CA ASP A 225 16.88 -0.36 -14.25
C ASP A 225 17.15 -1.77 -14.77
N VAL A 226 17.63 -1.85 -16.04
CA VAL A 226 17.91 -3.13 -16.72
C VAL A 226 18.96 -3.95 -16.00
N ALA A 227 19.95 -3.30 -15.38
CA ALA A 227 21.01 -3.99 -14.65
C ALA A 227 20.49 -4.72 -13.42
N HIS A 228 19.46 -4.14 -12.77
CA HIS A 228 18.83 -4.74 -11.59
C HIS A 228 17.69 -5.70 -11.96
N LEU A 229 16.76 -5.28 -12.82
CA LEU A 229 15.58 -6.07 -13.17
C LEU A 229 15.92 -7.25 -14.09
N GLY A 230 16.93 -7.11 -14.98
CA GLY A 230 17.15 -8.04 -16.07
C GLY A 230 16.12 -7.84 -17.20
N THR A 231 15.77 -8.91 -17.89
CA THR A 231 14.89 -8.89 -19.07
C THR A 231 13.65 -9.79 -18.88
N GLY A 232 12.69 -9.71 -19.85
CA GLY A 232 11.52 -10.60 -19.85
C GLY A 232 10.32 -10.10 -19.06
N TYR A 233 10.35 -8.90 -18.51
CA TYR A 233 9.22 -8.28 -17.86
C TYR A 233 8.19 -7.74 -18.83
N HIS A 234 6.94 -7.68 -18.41
CA HIS A 234 5.81 -7.13 -19.14
C HIS A 234 5.37 -5.80 -18.50
N ILE A 235 5.57 -4.70 -19.20
CA ILE A 235 5.31 -3.35 -18.71
C ILE A 235 3.94 -2.88 -19.19
N TYR A 236 3.06 -2.56 -18.26
CA TYR A 236 1.71 -2.06 -18.49
C TYR A 236 1.66 -0.56 -18.18
N VAL A 237 1.21 0.24 -19.15
CA VAL A 237 1.17 1.71 -19.04
C VAL A 237 -0.15 2.26 -19.60
N ASP A 238 -0.55 3.43 -19.13
CA ASP A 238 -1.72 4.11 -19.65
C ASP A 238 -1.44 4.87 -20.97
N ASN A 239 -2.44 5.62 -21.46
CA ASN A 239 -2.33 6.35 -22.71
C ASN A 239 -1.40 7.57 -22.66
N LEU A 240 -0.97 8.00 -21.48
CA LEU A 240 0.01 9.09 -21.33
C LEU A 240 1.42 8.64 -21.73
N TYR A 241 1.75 7.40 -21.42
CA TYR A 241 3.08 6.82 -21.69
C TYR A 241 3.15 6.05 -22.99
N THR A 242 2.04 5.47 -23.44
CA THR A 242 2.02 4.59 -24.62
C THR A 242 2.39 5.34 -25.89
N SER A 243 3.51 4.96 -26.50
CA SER A 243 3.94 5.46 -27.82
C SER A 243 4.65 4.37 -28.60
N ALA A 244 4.62 4.49 -29.94
CA ALA A 244 5.34 3.57 -30.82
C ALA A 244 6.86 3.58 -30.55
N ALA A 245 7.42 4.77 -30.30
CA ALA A 245 8.83 4.94 -30.01
C ALA A 245 9.22 4.24 -28.69
N LEU A 246 8.44 4.43 -27.62
CA LEU A 246 8.69 3.78 -26.33
C LEU A 246 8.60 2.26 -26.45
N PHE A 247 7.54 1.75 -27.10
CA PHE A 247 7.32 0.30 -27.15
C PHE A 247 8.34 -0.42 -28.03
N ARG A 248 8.83 0.22 -29.10
CA ARG A 248 9.98 -0.31 -29.86
C ARG A 248 11.26 -0.30 -29.03
N HIS A 249 11.50 0.76 -28.28
CA HIS A 249 12.66 0.84 -27.38
C HIS A 249 12.61 -0.25 -26.29
N LEU A 250 11.47 -0.43 -25.62
CA LEU A 250 11.28 -1.49 -24.63
C LEU A 250 11.47 -2.89 -25.24
N HIS A 251 10.98 -3.10 -26.46
CA HIS A 251 11.19 -4.35 -27.19
C HIS A 251 12.68 -4.63 -27.49
N GLN A 252 13.45 -3.60 -27.84
CA GLN A 252 14.90 -3.72 -28.02
C GLN A 252 15.64 -4.08 -26.74
N LEU A 253 15.14 -3.62 -25.59
CA LEU A 253 15.63 -3.96 -24.26
C LEU A 253 15.08 -5.32 -23.74
N HIS A 254 14.40 -6.08 -24.59
CA HIS A 254 13.77 -7.35 -24.25
C HIS A 254 12.67 -7.25 -23.16
N TYR A 255 12.03 -6.09 -23.05
CA TYR A 255 10.80 -5.91 -22.29
C TYR A 255 9.58 -6.04 -23.18
N GLY A 256 8.55 -6.74 -22.69
CA GLY A 256 7.23 -6.69 -23.28
C GLY A 256 6.50 -5.42 -22.86
N ALA A 257 5.63 -4.88 -23.72
CA ALA A 257 4.86 -3.68 -23.42
C ALA A 257 3.39 -3.83 -23.83
N CYS A 258 2.47 -3.28 -23.02
CA CYS A 258 1.05 -3.23 -23.31
C CYS A 258 0.42 -1.97 -22.72
N GLY A 259 -0.34 -1.22 -23.52
CA GLY A 259 -1.00 -0.01 -23.04
C GLY A 259 -2.13 0.48 -23.94
N THR A 260 -2.98 1.34 -23.39
CA THR A 260 -3.98 2.06 -24.19
C THR A 260 -3.29 3.16 -25.01
N ILE A 261 -3.74 3.40 -26.23
CA ILE A 261 -3.15 4.43 -27.11
C ILE A 261 -4.25 5.30 -27.73
N ARG A 262 -3.97 6.59 -27.89
CA ARG A 262 -4.86 7.51 -28.62
C ARG A 262 -4.58 7.42 -30.11
N GLN A 263 -5.63 7.43 -30.92
CA GLN A 263 -5.49 7.34 -32.39
C GLN A 263 -4.77 8.53 -33.03
N ASN A 264 -4.79 9.68 -32.39
CA ASN A 264 -4.08 10.90 -32.82
C ASN A 264 -2.63 10.96 -32.29
N HIS A 265 -2.13 9.89 -31.66
CA HIS A 265 -0.77 9.87 -31.17
C HIS A 265 0.22 9.74 -32.33
N LEU A 266 1.35 10.46 -32.23
CA LEU A 266 2.42 10.40 -33.24
C LEU A 266 2.92 8.95 -33.38
N GLY A 267 3.00 8.48 -34.64
CA GLY A 267 3.40 7.11 -34.96
C GLY A 267 2.27 6.08 -34.84
N PHE A 268 1.03 6.51 -34.54
CA PHE A 268 -0.13 5.62 -34.68
C PHE A 268 -0.41 5.38 -36.20
N PRO A 269 -0.56 4.13 -36.64
CA PRO A 269 -0.77 3.84 -38.05
C PRO A 269 -2.17 4.27 -38.51
N HIS A 270 -2.20 5.18 -39.49
CA HIS A 270 -3.45 5.63 -40.11
C HIS A 270 -3.88 4.64 -41.21
N ALA A 271 -4.35 3.46 -40.81
CA ALA A 271 -4.87 2.48 -41.78
C ALA A 271 -6.36 2.64 -42.00
N LYS A 272 -6.85 2.31 -43.20
CA LYS A 272 -8.28 2.32 -43.57
C LYS A 272 -9.14 1.30 -42.77
N ASN A 273 -8.49 0.46 -41.94
CA ASN A 273 -9.13 -0.60 -41.14
C ASN A 273 -9.64 -0.12 -39.78
N GLY A 274 -10.36 1.02 -39.73
CA GLY A 274 -11.09 1.46 -38.56
C GLY A 274 -12.30 0.57 -38.25
N LEU A 275 -12.78 0.59 -37.01
CA LEU A 275 -14.09 0.03 -36.69
C LEU A 275 -15.18 0.88 -37.37
N PRO A 276 -16.21 0.26 -37.96
CA PRO A 276 -17.38 1.01 -38.46
C PRO A 276 -18.01 1.85 -37.35
N LYS A 277 -18.59 3.00 -37.67
CA LYS A 277 -19.29 3.86 -36.69
C LYS A 277 -20.36 3.15 -35.87
N ARG A 278 -20.97 2.09 -36.43
CA ARG A 278 -21.98 1.25 -35.80
C ARG A 278 -21.49 -0.19 -35.62
N ALA A 279 -20.21 -0.37 -35.25
CA ALA A 279 -19.68 -1.69 -34.96
C ALA A 279 -20.44 -2.32 -33.79
N HIS A 280 -20.78 -3.62 -33.93
CA HIS A 280 -21.39 -4.38 -32.84
C HIS A 280 -20.39 -4.53 -31.68
N ARG A 281 -20.93 -4.64 -30.49
CA ARG A 281 -20.13 -4.90 -29.29
C ARG A 281 -19.37 -6.22 -29.41
N GLY A 282 -18.08 -6.20 -29.14
CA GLY A 282 -17.18 -7.35 -29.36
C GLY A 282 -16.44 -7.34 -30.69
N ALA A 283 -16.77 -6.38 -31.61
CA ALA A 283 -16.01 -6.25 -32.87
C ALA A 283 -14.54 -5.93 -32.60
N ILE A 284 -13.65 -6.63 -33.29
CA ILE A 284 -12.19 -6.49 -33.17
C ILE A 284 -11.61 -6.15 -34.54
N ARG A 285 -10.71 -5.15 -34.59
CA ARG A 285 -9.84 -4.86 -35.73
C ARG A 285 -8.42 -4.73 -35.23
N TRP A 286 -7.47 -5.05 -36.06
CA TRP A 286 -6.07 -4.99 -35.69
C TRP A 286 -5.15 -4.68 -36.85
N LEU A 287 -3.97 -4.17 -36.52
CA LEU A 287 -2.87 -3.95 -37.43
C LEU A 287 -1.56 -4.29 -36.72
N ARG A 288 -0.62 -4.88 -37.43
CA ARG A 288 0.73 -5.12 -36.93
C ARG A 288 1.74 -4.28 -37.72
N ASP A 289 2.65 -3.63 -37.00
CA ASP A 289 3.75 -2.84 -37.53
C ASP A 289 5.04 -3.28 -36.80
N GLY A 290 5.77 -4.20 -37.43
CA GLY A 290 6.90 -4.88 -36.82
C GLY A 290 6.50 -5.59 -35.50
N PRO A 291 7.14 -5.28 -34.36
CA PRO A 291 6.82 -5.87 -33.10
C PRO A 291 5.50 -5.32 -32.51
N LEU A 292 4.97 -4.19 -33.00
CA LEU A 292 3.82 -3.51 -32.46
C LEU A 292 2.52 -4.09 -33.01
N LEU A 293 1.65 -4.53 -32.13
CA LEU A 293 0.27 -4.88 -32.42
C LEU A 293 -0.65 -3.75 -31.96
N TYR A 294 -1.37 -3.15 -32.89
CA TYR A 294 -2.46 -2.22 -32.60
C TYR A 294 -3.78 -2.95 -32.68
N THR A 295 -4.59 -2.86 -31.63
CA THR A 295 -5.90 -3.54 -31.57
C THR A 295 -6.99 -2.53 -31.22
N LYS A 296 -8.06 -2.51 -32.02
CA LYS A 296 -9.29 -1.74 -31.77
C LYS A 296 -10.40 -2.73 -31.37
N TRP A 297 -11.08 -2.44 -30.30
CA TRP A 297 -12.17 -3.24 -29.77
C TRP A 297 -13.37 -2.38 -29.42
N MET A 298 -14.55 -2.83 -29.80
CA MET A 298 -15.80 -2.17 -29.45
C MET A 298 -16.38 -2.81 -28.20
N ASP A 299 -16.37 -2.09 -27.09
CA ASP A 299 -17.19 -2.42 -25.89
C ASP A 299 -18.41 -1.48 -25.85
N THR A 300 -18.61 -0.67 -24.85
CA THR A 300 -19.55 0.45 -24.84
C THR A 300 -19.03 1.62 -25.68
N ARG A 301 -17.73 1.72 -25.82
CA ARG A 301 -16.98 2.65 -26.69
C ARG A 301 -15.79 1.95 -27.29
N GLU A 302 -15.21 2.52 -28.31
CA GLU A 302 -13.98 2.02 -28.92
C GLU A 302 -12.82 2.11 -27.92
N VAL A 303 -12.11 1.00 -27.73
CA VAL A 303 -10.87 0.88 -26.95
C VAL A 303 -9.74 0.56 -27.94
N THR A 304 -8.69 1.37 -27.92
CA THR A 304 -7.50 1.16 -28.76
C THR A 304 -6.32 0.82 -27.89
N MET A 305 -5.65 -0.30 -28.22
CA MET A 305 -4.48 -0.83 -27.50
C MET A 305 -3.28 -0.91 -28.41
N CYS A 306 -2.08 -0.76 -27.83
CA CYS A 306 -0.81 -1.14 -28.43
C CYS A 306 -0.14 -2.21 -27.56
N SER A 307 0.48 -3.23 -28.16
CA SER A 307 1.18 -4.29 -27.44
C SER A 307 2.29 -4.90 -28.26
N THR A 308 3.39 -5.31 -27.59
CA THR A 308 4.50 -6.07 -28.21
C THR A 308 4.48 -7.54 -27.86
N ILE A 309 3.62 -7.98 -26.93
CA ILE A 309 3.63 -9.32 -26.31
C ILE A 309 2.41 -10.18 -26.60
N HIS A 310 1.29 -9.59 -27.04
CA HIS A 310 0.05 -10.33 -27.14
C HIS A 310 -0.28 -10.74 -28.59
N LYS A 311 -1.04 -11.83 -28.72
CA LYS A 311 -1.85 -12.12 -29.89
C LYS A 311 -3.09 -11.21 -29.87
N VAL A 312 -3.74 -11.05 -31.02
CA VAL A 312 -4.95 -10.22 -31.14
C VAL A 312 -6.07 -10.77 -30.25
N TYR A 313 -6.31 -12.06 -30.40
CA TYR A 313 -7.41 -12.76 -29.74
C TYR A 313 -6.97 -14.16 -29.34
N SER A 314 -7.41 -14.63 -28.17
CA SER A 314 -7.06 -15.94 -27.59
C SER A 314 -8.29 -16.79 -27.27
N GLY A 315 -9.45 -16.50 -27.89
CA GLY A 315 -10.72 -17.20 -27.60
C GLY A 315 -11.45 -16.69 -26.36
N ASP A 316 -10.92 -15.67 -25.70
CA ASP A 316 -11.47 -15.16 -24.45
C ASP A 316 -12.72 -14.31 -24.65
N SER A 317 -13.61 -14.34 -23.65
CA SER A 317 -14.80 -13.50 -23.58
C SER A 317 -14.96 -12.88 -22.21
N VAL A 318 -15.69 -11.76 -22.15
CA VAL A 318 -16.05 -11.08 -20.91
C VAL A 318 -17.56 -10.97 -20.82
N GLN A 319 -18.09 -11.16 -19.61
CA GLN A 319 -19.52 -10.96 -19.37
C GLN A 319 -19.83 -9.45 -19.28
N ARG A 320 -20.83 -9.01 -20.03
CA ARG A 320 -21.32 -7.64 -20.01
C ARG A 320 -22.83 -7.58 -19.90
N ARG A 321 -23.33 -6.72 -19.05
CA ARG A 321 -24.77 -6.41 -19.03
C ARG A 321 -25.11 -5.57 -20.25
N VAL A 322 -26.14 -6.00 -20.97
CA VAL A 322 -26.65 -5.34 -22.19
C VAL A 322 -28.13 -5.08 -21.98
N GLN A 323 -28.56 -3.86 -22.25
CA GLN A 323 -29.98 -3.52 -22.22
C GLN A 323 -30.61 -3.92 -23.55
N ASN A 324 -31.65 -4.73 -23.47
CA ASN A 324 -32.47 -5.13 -24.62
C ASN A 324 -33.40 -3.97 -25.05
N ARG A 325 -34.00 -4.12 -26.21
CA ARG A 325 -34.94 -3.11 -26.74
C ARG A 325 -36.20 -2.93 -25.90
N ASP A 326 -36.58 -3.95 -25.14
CA ASP A 326 -37.71 -3.95 -24.19
C ASP A 326 -37.36 -3.34 -22.81
N GLY A 327 -36.14 -2.79 -22.65
CA GLY A 327 -35.66 -2.21 -21.42
C GLY A 327 -35.09 -3.23 -20.40
N THR A 328 -35.20 -4.53 -20.65
CA THR A 328 -34.65 -5.57 -19.77
C THR A 328 -33.15 -5.66 -19.90
N TRP A 329 -32.48 -6.13 -18.83
CA TRP A 329 -31.05 -6.30 -18.82
C TRP A 329 -30.68 -7.79 -18.91
N THR A 330 -29.91 -8.14 -19.93
CA THR A 330 -29.32 -9.48 -20.09
C THR A 330 -27.83 -9.46 -19.94
N THR A 331 -27.24 -10.60 -19.59
CA THR A 331 -25.79 -10.76 -19.53
C THR A 331 -25.34 -11.52 -20.77
N GLN A 332 -24.50 -10.90 -21.57
CA GLN A 332 -23.95 -11.49 -22.80
C GLN A 332 -22.44 -11.72 -22.65
N ARG A 333 -21.95 -12.78 -23.29
CA ARG A 333 -20.52 -13.05 -23.47
C ARG A 333 -20.02 -12.28 -24.68
N ILE A 334 -19.13 -11.33 -24.46
CA ILE A 334 -18.55 -10.47 -25.48
C ILE A 334 -17.09 -10.90 -25.72
N PRO A 335 -16.68 -11.20 -26.96
CA PRO A 335 -15.28 -11.47 -27.28
C PRO A 335 -14.38 -10.31 -26.83
N ILE A 336 -13.25 -10.63 -26.19
CA ILE A 336 -12.30 -9.63 -25.70
C ILE A 336 -10.91 -9.88 -26.27
N PRO A 337 -10.21 -8.85 -26.81
CA PRO A 337 -8.84 -9.00 -27.27
C PRO A 337 -7.88 -9.34 -26.12
N ALA A 338 -6.87 -10.17 -26.40
CA ALA A 338 -5.89 -10.56 -25.40
C ALA A 338 -5.16 -9.38 -24.75
N PRO A 339 -4.75 -8.30 -25.48
CA PRO A 339 -4.15 -7.12 -24.85
C PRO A 339 -5.09 -6.44 -23.84
N VAL A 340 -6.38 -6.32 -24.18
CA VAL A 340 -7.37 -5.68 -23.27
C VAL A 340 -7.56 -6.50 -22.01
N LYS A 341 -7.67 -7.83 -22.13
CA LYS A 341 -7.81 -8.73 -20.97
C LYS A 341 -6.60 -8.63 -20.05
N ALA A 342 -5.39 -8.68 -20.62
CA ALA A 342 -4.15 -8.59 -19.86
C ALA A 342 -3.98 -7.22 -19.19
N TYR A 343 -4.26 -6.14 -19.93
CA TYR A 343 -4.23 -4.77 -19.42
C TYR A 343 -5.15 -4.58 -18.22
N ASN A 344 -6.40 -5.01 -18.30
CA ASN A 344 -7.36 -4.90 -17.21
C ASN A 344 -6.93 -5.66 -15.95
N ARG A 345 -6.16 -6.74 -16.11
CA ARG A 345 -5.64 -7.52 -14.98
C ARG A 345 -4.40 -6.88 -14.36
N CYS A 346 -3.53 -6.28 -15.18
CA CYS A 346 -2.17 -5.95 -14.76
C CYS A 346 -1.90 -4.45 -14.58
N MET A 347 -2.70 -3.55 -15.18
CA MET A 347 -2.45 -2.11 -15.09
C MET A 347 -2.68 -1.53 -13.67
N GLY A 348 -3.52 -2.18 -12.87
CA GLY A 348 -3.93 -1.67 -11.55
C GLY A 348 -2.89 -1.79 -10.42
N GLY A 349 -1.62 -2.13 -10.68
CA GLY A 349 -0.62 -2.33 -9.61
C GLY A 349 -0.35 -1.06 -8.79
N VAL A 350 -0.25 0.12 -9.44
CA VAL A 350 -0.06 1.39 -8.73
C VAL A 350 -1.30 1.77 -7.93
N ASP A 351 -2.52 1.57 -8.48
CA ASP A 351 -3.77 1.81 -7.77
C ASP A 351 -3.93 0.89 -6.56
N LEU A 352 -3.53 -0.38 -6.68
CA LEU A 352 -3.49 -1.32 -5.56
C LEU A 352 -2.53 -0.83 -4.48
N SER A 353 -1.32 -0.42 -4.87
CA SER A 353 -0.34 0.18 -3.96
C SER A 353 -0.91 1.40 -3.23
N ASP A 354 -1.58 2.31 -3.96
CA ASP A 354 -2.22 3.50 -3.41
C ASP A 354 -3.35 3.16 -2.43
N SER A 355 -4.13 2.14 -2.73
CA SER A 355 -5.19 1.66 -1.86
C SER A 355 -4.63 1.12 -0.54
N LEU A 356 -3.56 0.33 -0.60
CA LEU A 356 -2.87 -0.18 0.60
C LEU A 356 -2.23 0.95 1.44
N LEU A 357 -1.70 2.01 0.80
CA LEU A 357 -1.19 3.18 1.49
C LEU A 357 -2.28 3.99 2.19
N LYS A 358 -3.47 4.09 1.57
CA LYS A 358 -4.61 4.86 2.11
C LYS A 358 -5.30 4.18 3.30
N LEU A 359 -5.24 2.86 3.39
CA LEU A 359 -5.82 2.12 4.52
C LEU A 359 -5.26 2.62 5.87
N TYR A 360 -3.96 2.90 5.92
CA TYR A 360 -3.28 3.41 7.10
C TYR A 360 -2.32 4.51 6.69
N ASN A 361 -2.55 5.72 7.14
CA ASN A 361 -1.88 6.95 6.69
C ASN A 361 -0.42 7.08 7.18
N VAL A 362 0.34 5.99 7.14
CA VAL A 362 1.74 5.95 7.54
C VAL A 362 2.62 5.49 6.39
N THR A 363 3.77 6.05 6.33
CA THR A 363 4.85 5.99 5.33
C THR A 363 4.86 4.76 4.39
N GLN A 364 5.24 4.96 3.15
CA GLN A 364 5.50 3.90 2.15
C GLN A 364 6.39 2.77 2.68
N LYS A 365 7.33 3.08 3.60
CA LYS A 365 8.23 2.09 4.20
C LYS A 365 7.49 0.98 4.92
N THR A 366 6.53 1.31 5.77
CA THR A 366 5.76 0.28 6.53
C THR A 366 4.89 -0.59 5.63
N GLN A 367 4.42 -0.06 4.50
CA GLN A 367 3.71 -0.86 3.50
C GLN A 367 4.65 -1.86 2.82
N LYS A 368 5.85 -1.42 2.42
CA LYS A 368 6.84 -2.28 1.77
C LYS A 368 7.32 -3.39 2.71
N CYS A 369 7.61 -3.06 3.97
CA CYS A 369 7.92 -4.05 5.00
C CYS A 369 6.80 -5.09 5.13
N PHE A 370 5.55 -4.66 5.17
CA PHE A 370 4.40 -5.57 5.27
C PHE A 370 4.28 -6.48 4.04
N LEU A 371 4.42 -5.93 2.82
CA LEU A 371 4.31 -6.73 1.60
C LEU A 371 5.44 -7.75 1.51
N LEU A 372 6.66 -7.37 1.86
CA LEU A 372 7.81 -8.27 1.92
C LEU A 372 7.56 -9.39 2.95
N TYR A 373 7.18 -9.03 4.18
CA TYR A 373 6.79 -9.98 5.23
C TYR A 373 5.71 -10.95 4.75
N LYS A 374 4.67 -10.44 4.10
CA LYS A 374 3.55 -11.26 3.58
C LYS A 374 4.03 -12.28 2.55
N GLU A 375 4.82 -11.86 1.56
CA GLU A 375 5.37 -12.77 0.54
C GLU A 375 6.29 -13.83 1.17
N MET A 376 7.13 -13.44 2.12
CA MET A 376 8.02 -14.36 2.81
C MET A 376 7.27 -15.35 3.71
N SER A 377 6.24 -14.90 4.41
CA SER A 377 5.37 -15.76 5.23
C SER A 377 4.64 -16.79 4.36
N LEU A 378 4.09 -16.37 3.23
CA LEU A 378 3.45 -17.26 2.27
C LEU A 378 4.42 -18.27 1.65
N ALA A 379 5.65 -17.83 1.31
CA ALA A 379 6.68 -18.71 0.76
C ALA A 379 7.10 -19.82 1.74
N LYS A 380 6.98 -19.57 3.05
CA LYS A 380 7.23 -20.55 4.12
C LYS A 380 6.01 -21.40 4.46
N GLY A 381 4.87 -21.25 3.74
CA GLY A 381 3.63 -21.95 4.03
C GLY A 381 2.88 -21.44 5.27
N GLY A 382 3.30 -20.30 5.84
CA GLY A 382 2.66 -19.67 6.98
C GLY A 382 1.47 -18.80 6.63
N LYS A 383 0.61 -18.53 7.61
CA LYS A 383 -0.47 -17.55 7.48
C LYS A 383 0.06 -16.15 7.86
N PRO A 384 0.17 -15.20 6.91
CA PRO A 384 0.67 -13.87 7.24
C PRO A 384 -0.30 -13.10 8.11
N LEU A 385 0.23 -12.21 8.94
CA LEU A 385 -0.55 -11.22 9.69
C LEU A 385 -1.32 -10.31 8.72
N THR A 386 -2.39 -9.70 9.21
CA THR A 386 -3.02 -8.58 8.50
C THR A 386 -2.10 -7.35 8.54
N GLN A 387 -2.27 -6.42 7.62
CA GLN A 387 -1.48 -5.19 7.60
C GLN A 387 -1.60 -4.38 8.91
N ARG A 388 -2.75 -4.46 9.56
CA ARG A 388 -2.99 -3.83 10.87
C ARG A 388 -2.16 -4.50 11.96
N GLN A 389 -2.28 -5.81 12.12
CA GLN A 389 -1.53 -6.57 13.12
C GLN A 389 -0.02 -6.40 12.95
N PHE A 390 0.47 -6.48 11.71
CA PHE A 390 1.89 -6.23 11.43
C PHE A 390 2.35 -4.84 11.91
N LYS A 391 1.55 -3.79 11.70
CA LYS A 391 1.87 -2.45 12.18
C LYS A 391 1.76 -2.30 13.69
N GLU A 392 0.81 -2.99 14.32
CA GLU A 392 0.67 -3.04 15.78
C GLU A 392 1.91 -3.65 16.42
N GLU A 393 2.37 -4.80 15.92
CA GLU A 393 3.63 -5.43 16.37
C GLU A 393 4.84 -4.52 16.12
N LEU A 394 4.94 -3.92 14.93
CA LEU A 394 6.03 -2.99 14.63
C LEU A 394 6.06 -1.78 15.58
N CYS A 395 4.90 -1.25 15.97
CA CYS A 395 4.83 -0.16 16.95
C CYS A 395 5.41 -0.59 18.30
N LEU A 396 5.04 -1.76 18.80
CA LEU A 396 5.51 -2.27 20.07
C LEU A 396 7.03 -2.48 20.05
N LEU A 397 7.53 -3.14 19.02
CA LEU A 397 8.97 -3.39 18.86
C LEU A 397 9.80 -2.12 18.84
N LEU A 398 9.39 -1.13 18.06
CA LEU A 398 10.08 0.16 17.99
C LEU A 398 9.95 0.97 19.31
N ALA A 399 8.86 0.79 20.04
CA ALA A 399 8.66 1.44 21.33
C ALA A 399 9.59 0.89 22.41
N ASP A 400 9.89 -0.41 22.34
CA ASP A 400 10.74 -1.10 23.31
C ASP A 400 12.24 -1.03 22.97
N CYS A 401 12.60 -0.44 21.82
CA CYS A 401 13.99 -0.20 21.46
C CYS A 401 14.71 0.60 22.54
N GLY A 402 15.78 -0.01 23.11
CA GLY A 402 16.61 0.61 24.14
C GLY A 402 15.96 0.69 25.54
N ARG A 403 14.82 0.04 25.77
CA ARG A 403 14.48 -0.38 27.12
C ARG A 403 15.36 -1.58 27.44
N ALA A 404 16.23 -1.47 28.45
CA ALA A 404 16.87 -2.63 29.06
C ALA A 404 15.72 -3.58 29.42
N ALA A 405 15.85 -4.88 29.06
CA ALA A 405 14.96 -5.88 29.60
C ALA A 405 14.89 -5.64 31.11
N ALA A 406 13.70 -5.28 31.61
CA ALA A 406 13.51 -5.24 33.05
C ALA A 406 13.98 -6.59 33.55
N PRO A 407 14.89 -6.66 34.56
CA PRO A 407 15.24 -7.94 35.12
C PRO A 407 13.94 -8.63 35.46
N GLU A 408 13.73 -9.83 34.92
CA GLU A 408 12.65 -10.68 35.36
C GLU A 408 12.80 -10.76 36.86
N GLU A 409 11.86 -10.20 37.63
CA GLU A 409 11.82 -10.38 39.06
C GLU A 409 11.80 -11.90 39.26
N PRO A 410 12.77 -12.45 40.01
CA PRO A 410 12.73 -13.87 40.31
C PRO A 410 11.42 -14.09 41.07
N THR A 411 10.52 -14.86 40.47
CA THR A 411 9.35 -15.41 41.15
C THR A 411 9.88 -16.16 42.36
N THR A 412 9.90 -15.47 43.49
CA THR A 412 10.13 -16.10 44.79
C THR A 412 8.99 -17.08 44.99
N SER A 413 9.29 -18.33 44.74
CA SER A 413 8.51 -19.46 45.17
C SER A 413 8.45 -19.42 46.69
N ARG A 414 7.40 -18.81 47.25
CA ARG A 414 6.98 -19.10 48.63
C ARG A 414 6.36 -20.49 48.64
N GLY A 415 7.16 -21.44 49.07
CA GLY A 415 6.67 -22.71 49.51
C GLY A 415 5.71 -22.46 50.70
N THR A 416 4.52 -22.96 50.59
CA THR A 416 3.67 -23.33 51.74
C THR A 416 3.03 -24.66 51.44
N GLU A 417 3.17 -25.49 52.47
CA GLU A 417 2.84 -26.89 52.56
C GLU A 417 1.38 -27.23 52.24
N ALA A 418 1.24 -28.48 51.91
CA ALA A 418 0.06 -29.24 51.60
C ALA A 418 -1.15 -29.00 52.55
N ALA A 419 -2.32 -28.88 51.95
CA ALA A 419 -3.54 -29.52 52.48
C ALA A 419 -4.37 -29.97 51.27
N ALA A 420 -4.48 -31.27 51.15
CA ALA A 420 -5.39 -31.93 50.25
C ALA A 420 -6.86 -31.57 50.60
N LEU A 421 -7.67 -31.38 49.58
CA LEU A 421 -9.02 -31.93 49.39
C LEU A 421 -9.84 -31.07 48.41
N GLY A 422 -10.45 -31.72 47.45
CA GLY A 422 -11.65 -31.22 46.75
C GLY A 422 -11.45 -30.93 45.26
N GLU A 423 -11.68 -31.95 44.44
CA GLU A 423 -12.02 -31.80 43.03
C GLU A 423 -13.25 -30.89 42.87
N ALA A 424 -13.06 -29.76 42.21
CA ALA A 424 -14.17 -29.03 41.59
C ALA A 424 -13.78 -28.69 40.18
N SER A 425 -14.39 -29.36 39.21
CA SER A 425 -14.29 -29.09 37.79
C SER A 425 -14.64 -27.63 37.52
N ALA A 426 -13.66 -26.81 37.18
CA ALA A 426 -13.89 -25.49 36.61
C ALA A 426 -14.40 -25.68 35.17
N THR A 427 -15.72 -25.49 35.00
CA THR A 427 -16.30 -25.29 33.69
C THR A 427 -15.70 -24.01 33.08
N GLU A 428 -14.89 -24.13 32.02
CA GLU A 428 -14.45 -22.99 31.22
C GLU A 428 -15.70 -22.22 30.78
N GLU A 429 -15.89 -21.00 31.24
CA GLU A 429 -16.90 -20.09 30.71
C GLU A 429 -16.50 -19.73 29.27
N VAL A 430 -17.18 -20.36 28.31
CA VAL A 430 -17.00 -20.08 26.88
C VAL A 430 -17.43 -18.65 26.60
N GLU A 431 -16.49 -17.78 26.37
CA GLU A 431 -16.74 -16.37 26.08
C GLU A 431 -17.43 -16.23 24.70
N CYS A 432 -18.61 -15.59 24.70
CA CYS A 432 -19.40 -15.36 23.49
C CYS A 432 -19.05 -14.00 22.87
N ASN A 433 -18.33 -13.98 21.74
CA ASN A 433 -17.93 -12.77 21.02
C ASN A 433 -18.70 -12.59 19.70
N PRO A 434 -19.06 -11.34 19.31
CA PRO A 434 -19.67 -11.09 18.01
C PRO A 434 -18.61 -11.04 16.92
N ILE A 435 -18.77 -11.87 15.88
CA ILE A 435 -17.92 -11.88 14.68
C ILE A 435 -18.75 -11.67 13.42
N THR A 436 -18.13 -11.25 12.33
CA THR A 436 -18.79 -11.14 11.03
C THR A 436 -19.04 -12.51 10.40
N ILE A 437 -20.19 -12.68 9.73
CA ILE A 437 -20.58 -13.94 9.11
C ILE A 437 -19.64 -14.32 7.97
N VAL A 438 -19.16 -13.33 7.21
CA VAL A 438 -18.14 -13.49 6.18
C VAL A 438 -16.85 -12.98 6.75
N ASP A 439 -15.82 -13.82 6.71
CA ASP A 439 -14.46 -13.38 7.01
C ASP A 439 -13.97 -12.52 5.85
N THR A 440 -14.08 -11.20 6.01
CA THR A 440 -13.66 -10.21 5.01
C THR A 440 -12.16 -10.24 4.75
N SER A 441 -11.39 -11.03 5.50
CA SER A 441 -9.95 -11.21 5.30
C SER A 441 -9.61 -12.19 4.16
N LEU A 442 -10.58 -12.97 3.68
CA LEU A 442 -10.36 -14.07 2.70
C LEU A 442 -11.01 -13.84 1.34
N THR A 443 -11.77 -12.76 1.11
CA THR A 443 -12.52 -12.57 -0.13
C THR A 443 -11.90 -11.48 -1.02
N GLU A 444 -11.75 -11.84 -2.30
CA GLU A 444 -11.43 -10.91 -3.38
C GLU A 444 -12.42 -9.73 -3.41
N SER A 445 -11.91 -8.55 -3.75
CA SER A 445 -12.49 -7.21 -3.63
C SER A 445 -13.80 -6.93 -4.40
N HIS A 446 -14.63 -7.92 -4.68
CA HIS A 446 -15.85 -7.77 -5.50
C HIS A 446 -17.16 -8.23 -4.84
N LEU A 447 -17.16 -8.59 -3.56
CA LEU A 447 -18.41 -8.94 -2.88
C LEU A 447 -19.24 -7.67 -2.60
N LYS A 448 -20.45 -7.64 -3.16
CA LYS A 448 -21.41 -6.56 -2.87
C LYS A 448 -21.69 -6.52 -1.37
N ALA A 449 -21.90 -5.34 -0.80
CA ALA A 449 -22.21 -5.12 0.63
C ALA A 449 -23.40 -5.95 1.18
N THR A 450 -24.09 -6.69 0.33
CA THR A 450 -25.24 -7.55 0.64
C THR A 450 -24.90 -9.05 0.65
N GLU A 451 -23.75 -9.46 0.17
CA GLU A 451 -23.31 -10.85 0.16
C GLU A 451 -22.85 -11.26 1.57
N GLY A 452 -23.23 -12.45 2.01
CA GLY A 452 -22.92 -12.95 3.36
C GLY A 452 -23.92 -12.56 4.46
N ARG A 453 -24.95 -11.74 4.19
CA ARG A 453 -25.99 -11.43 5.18
C ARG A 453 -26.94 -12.61 5.38
N LYS A 454 -27.07 -13.08 6.64
CA LYS A 454 -28.05 -14.09 7.04
C LYS A 454 -29.19 -13.48 7.83
N TYR A 455 -30.33 -14.18 7.88
CA TYR A 455 -31.46 -13.75 8.71
C TYR A 455 -31.12 -13.90 10.19
N CYS A 456 -31.44 -12.87 10.98
CA CYS A 456 -31.26 -12.88 12.42
C CYS A 456 -32.22 -13.90 13.05
N VAL A 457 -31.70 -14.84 13.82
CA VAL A 457 -32.48 -15.92 14.44
C VAL A 457 -33.52 -15.34 15.40
N LEU A 458 -33.16 -14.40 16.25
CA LEU A 458 -34.08 -13.80 17.21
C LEU A 458 -35.20 -12.99 16.54
N CYS A 459 -34.87 -12.24 15.48
CA CYS A 459 -35.90 -11.52 14.72
C CYS A 459 -36.85 -12.46 13.96
N ALA A 460 -36.36 -13.62 13.54
CA ALA A 460 -37.19 -14.63 12.85
C ALA A 460 -38.24 -15.23 13.80
N GLN A 461 -37.93 -15.41 15.08
CA GLN A 461 -38.90 -15.83 16.12
C GLN A 461 -40.06 -14.84 16.25
N ASP A 462 -39.78 -13.53 16.09
CA ASP A 462 -40.77 -12.45 16.08
C ASP A 462 -41.45 -12.25 14.71
N LYS A 463 -41.33 -13.20 13.77
CA LYS A 463 -41.83 -13.12 12.38
C LYS A 463 -41.27 -11.93 11.59
N LYS A 464 -40.14 -11.33 11.99
CA LYS A 464 -39.46 -10.21 11.32
C LYS A 464 -38.30 -10.71 10.45
N ARG A 465 -38.26 -10.33 9.16
CA ARG A 465 -37.23 -10.75 8.21
C ARG A 465 -36.04 -9.76 8.18
N ASN A 466 -35.28 -9.68 9.27
CA ASN A 466 -34.11 -8.81 9.35
C ASN A 466 -32.82 -9.59 9.04
N LYS A 467 -32.02 -9.10 8.09
CA LYS A 467 -30.70 -9.67 7.76
C LYS A 467 -29.59 -8.97 8.53
N THR A 468 -28.58 -9.73 8.97
CA THR A 468 -27.42 -9.25 9.73
C THR A 468 -26.13 -9.77 9.11
N ILE A 469 -25.03 -9.03 9.31
CA ILE A 469 -23.67 -9.45 9.00
C ILE A 469 -22.96 -10.06 10.21
N TRP A 470 -23.61 -10.05 11.38
CA TRP A 470 -23.01 -10.49 12.65
C TRP A 470 -23.52 -11.86 13.06
N LYS A 471 -22.63 -12.68 13.62
CA LYS A 471 -22.96 -13.93 14.33
C LYS A 471 -22.19 -14.01 15.64
N CYS A 472 -22.66 -14.82 16.57
CA CYS A 472 -21.89 -15.19 17.75
C CYS A 472 -20.83 -16.23 17.34
N GLU A 473 -19.60 -16.04 17.78
CA GLU A 473 -18.49 -16.96 17.52
C GLU A 473 -18.77 -18.36 18.11
N SER A 474 -19.06 -18.41 19.40
CA SER A 474 -19.29 -19.65 20.14
C SER A 474 -20.64 -20.30 19.83
N CYS A 475 -21.73 -19.51 19.75
CA CYS A 475 -23.07 -20.04 19.45
C CYS A 475 -23.33 -20.30 17.97
N ASN A 476 -22.51 -19.73 17.08
CA ASN A 476 -22.62 -19.78 15.62
C ASN A 476 -23.98 -19.34 15.05
N VAL A 477 -24.74 -18.49 15.75
CA VAL A 477 -26.05 -17.98 15.32
C VAL A 477 -25.98 -16.54 14.80
N PRO A 478 -26.62 -16.20 13.65
CA PRO A 478 -26.72 -14.84 13.14
C PRO A 478 -27.63 -13.99 14.03
N LEU A 479 -27.12 -12.85 14.52
CA LEU A 479 -27.83 -11.95 15.45
C LEU A 479 -27.58 -10.48 15.08
N CYS A 480 -28.63 -9.64 15.12
CA CYS A 480 -28.48 -8.21 14.88
C CYS A 480 -27.63 -7.55 15.96
N LEU A 481 -26.69 -6.70 15.51
CA LEU A 481 -25.88 -5.83 16.35
C LEU A 481 -25.83 -4.45 15.68
N THR A 482 -26.89 -3.66 15.88
CA THR A 482 -27.04 -2.29 15.37
C THR A 482 -27.48 -1.38 16.53
N ALA A 483 -27.35 -0.06 16.35
CA ALA A 483 -27.75 0.93 17.35
C ALA A 483 -29.22 0.75 17.79
N ASP A 484 -30.09 0.43 16.81
CA ASP A 484 -31.55 0.30 17.05
C ASP A 484 -31.98 -1.09 17.50
N ARG A 485 -31.14 -2.11 17.30
CA ARG A 485 -31.49 -3.53 17.56
C ARG A 485 -30.26 -4.32 17.98
N ASN A 486 -30.20 -4.68 19.23
CA ASN A 486 -29.17 -5.51 19.80
C ASN A 486 -29.69 -6.90 20.16
N CYS A 487 -30.03 -7.70 19.13
CA CYS A 487 -30.45 -9.10 19.29
C CYS A 487 -29.35 -9.97 19.87
N TYR A 488 -28.09 -9.59 19.66
CA TYR A 488 -26.94 -10.28 20.22
C TYR A 488 -26.99 -10.29 21.75
N ARG A 489 -27.17 -9.11 22.36
CA ARG A 489 -27.27 -8.97 23.80
C ARG A 489 -28.51 -9.69 24.37
N ALA A 490 -29.65 -9.57 23.69
CA ALA A 490 -30.90 -10.22 24.10
C ALA A 490 -30.78 -11.74 24.07
N TRP A 491 -30.20 -12.33 23.05
CA TRP A 491 -29.97 -13.76 22.91
C TRP A 491 -29.16 -14.34 24.08
N HIS A 492 -28.04 -13.71 24.41
CA HIS A 492 -27.16 -14.20 25.48
C HIS A 492 -27.69 -13.94 26.87
N LYS A 493 -28.53 -12.90 27.07
CA LYS A 493 -29.20 -12.64 28.32
C LYS A 493 -30.25 -13.73 28.59
N ASN A 494 -30.99 -14.14 27.56
CA ASN A 494 -32.01 -15.19 27.71
C ASN A 494 -31.38 -16.58 27.96
N LYS A 495 -30.18 -16.84 27.39
CA LYS A 495 -29.43 -18.08 27.65
C LYS A 495 -28.89 -18.17 29.07
N LYS A 496 -28.48 -17.06 29.68
CA LYS A 496 -28.04 -17.04 31.10
C LYS A 496 -29.19 -17.18 32.09
N GLY A 497 -30.44 -16.96 31.64
CA GLY A 497 -31.66 -17.14 32.49
C GLY A 497 -32.30 -18.52 32.39
N GLN A 498 -31.91 -19.34 31.45
CA GLN A 498 -32.34 -20.75 31.34
C GLN A 498 -31.13 -21.61 31.70
N GLY A 499 -30.96 -21.89 32.98
CA GLY A 499 -30.01 -22.88 33.48
C GLY A 499 -30.14 -24.17 32.66
N ALA A 500 -29.01 -24.70 32.24
CA ALA A 500 -28.94 -25.96 31.49
C ALA A 500 -29.66 -27.09 32.23
N PRO A 501 -30.33 -28.00 31.47
CA PRO A 501 -30.73 -29.29 32.04
C PRO A 501 -29.52 -30.18 32.30
#